data_9130cc293d7b2eede4eb46252c2ed767
#
_entry.id   9130cc293d7b2eede4eb46252c2ed767
#
_cell.length_a   1.000
_cell.length_b   1.000
_cell.length_c   1.000
_cell.angle_alpha   90.00
_cell.angle_beta   90.00
_cell.angle_gamma   90.00
#
_symmetry.space_group_name_H-M   'P 1'
#
loop_
_entity.id
_entity.type
_entity.pdbx_description
1 polymer ?
#
loop_
_entity_poly.entity_id
_entity_poly.type
_entity_poly.pdbx_seq_one_letter_code
_entity_poly.pdbx_strand_id
1 'polypeptide(L)'
;ALEKMAQAVRMALQNRQPMHLSWGQGRADFGGNRRVMVGNEWRGFGLQHGAPVDHSLPVLAAKDRDGRVRILWANYACHCTTVGGRNHVSGDWAGYANESMEAAFPSATALMTIGCGADIGPQPGGNLQIAERHGRAIGKEVQRLLGDGMSELGGAPAVAGTTVQLPLVDPKPRTYWEELKAKGGFDGQLGIAMLKRLDAGEGIPSHVPYPVTSWQFGKDLAM
;
A
#
# COMPACT_ATOMS: atom_id res chain seq x y z
N ALA A 1 -4.67 7.26 19.26
CA ALA A 1 -3.93 6.91 18.04
C ALA A 1 -2.87 7.96 17.71
N LEU A 2 -3.22 9.24 17.55
CA LEU A 2 -2.29 10.34 17.18
C LEU A 2 -1.08 10.48 18.11
N GLU A 3 -1.28 10.36 19.43
CA GLU A 3 -0.18 10.40 20.41
C GLU A 3 0.86 9.30 20.19
N LYS A 4 0.41 8.05 19.94
CA LYS A 4 1.31 6.92 19.65
C LYS A 4 2.08 7.13 18.36
N MET A 5 1.45 7.68 17.33
CA MET A 5 2.11 8.03 16.07
C MET A 5 3.17 9.12 16.28
N ALA A 6 2.83 10.19 16.99
CA ALA A 6 3.78 11.26 17.30
C ALA A 6 4.95 10.76 18.18
N GLN A 7 4.69 9.84 19.11
CA GLN A 7 5.73 9.19 19.92
C GLN A 7 6.65 8.34 19.05
N ALA A 8 6.12 7.53 18.14
CA ALA A 8 6.92 6.70 17.21
C ALA A 8 7.86 7.58 16.36
N VAL A 9 7.35 8.69 15.82
CA VAL A 9 8.19 9.65 15.06
C VAL A 9 9.28 10.25 15.92
N ARG A 10 8.98 10.69 17.15
CA ARG A 10 10.00 11.22 18.08
C ARG A 10 11.08 10.18 18.38
N MET A 11 10.68 8.94 18.67
CA MET A 11 11.63 7.85 18.94
C MET A 11 12.51 7.56 17.72
N ALA A 12 11.94 7.53 16.52
CA ALA A 12 12.71 7.34 15.29
C ALA A 12 13.74 8.45 15.06
N LEU A 13 13.35 9.71 15.32
CA LEU A 13 14.25 10.85 15.22
C LEU A 13 15.39 10.83 16.24
N GLN A 14 15.12 10.38 17.48
CA GLN A 14 16.11 10.25 18.54
C GLN A 14 17.09 9.10 18.29
N ASN A 15 16.63 8.03 17.65
CA ASN A 15 17.41 6.81 17.38
C ASN A 15 18.10 6.83 16.00
N ARG A 16 18.21 7.99 15.35
CA ARG A 16 18.92 8.10 14.06
C ARG A 16 20.39 7.73 14.20
N GLN A 17 20.86 6.91 13.30
CA GLN A 17 22.27 6.52 13.21
C GLN A 17 22.66 6.27 11.75
N PRO A 18 23.94 6.38 11.40
CA PRO A 18 24.41 6.02 10.05
C PRO A 18 24.12 4.55 9.75
N MET A 19 23.59 4.29 8.56
CA MET A 19 23.23 2.97 8.08
C MET A 19 23.77 2.76 6.65
N HIS A 20 24.06 1.51 6.31
CA HIS A 20 24.27 1.07 4.93
C HIS A 20 22.92 0.62 4.37
N LEU A 21 22.55 1.22 3.23
CA LEU A 21 21.30 0.88 2.55
C LEU A 21 21.58 -0.08 1.41
N SER A 22 20.72 -1.06 1.26
CA SER A 22 20.71 -1.96 0.10
C SER A 22 19.28 -2.23 -0.33
N TRP A 23 19.10 -2.57 -1.61
CA TRP A 23 17.80 -2.91 -2.14
C TRP A 23 17.86 -4.16 -3.03
N GLY A 24 16.74 -4.81 -3.17
CA GLY A 24 16.56 -5.93 -4.08
C GLY A 24 15.10 -6.07 -4.49
N GLN A 25 14.87 -6.73 -5.59
CA GLN A 25 13.52 -7.02 -6.07
C GLN A 25 13.25 -8.50 -6.02
N GLY A 26 12.31 -8.88 -5.19
CA GLY A 26 11.76 -10.21 -5.09
C GLY A 26 10.41 -10.34 -5.81
N ARG A 27 9.69 -11.38 -5.45
CA ARG A 27 8.40 -11.72 -6.03
C ARG A 27 7.45 -12.28 -4.99
N ALA A 28 6.17 -11.90 -5.08
CA ALA A 28 5.08 -12.52 -4.33
C ALA A 28 3.94 -12.88 -5.29
N ASP A 29 3.43 -14.12 -5.20
CA ASP A 29 2.53 -14.69 -6.21
C ASP A 29 1.07 -14.82 -5.76
N PHE A 30 0.73 -14.39 -4.56
CA PHE A 30 -0.62 -14.53 -4.05
C PHE A 30 -1.58 -13.39 -4.46
N GLY A 31 -1.10 -12.34 -5.14
CA GLY A 31 -1.97 -11.31 -5.71
C GLY A 31 -2.71 -11.81 -6.95
N GLY A 32 -3.99 -11.48 -7.05
CA GLY A 32 -4.79 -11.73 -8.24
C GLY A 32 -5.62 -10.50 -8.61
N ASN A 33 -5.80 -10.26 -9.91
CA ASN A 33 -6.65 -9.13 -10.34
C ASN A 33 -8.10 -9.39 -9.92
N ARG A 34 -8.69 -8.42 -9.22
CA ARG A 34 -10.03 -8.53 -8.63
C ARG A 34 -11.12 -7.75 -9.35
N ARG A 35 -10.82 -7.15 -10.50
CA ARG A 35 -11.76 -6.40 -11.33
C ARG A 35 -12.37 -7.32 -12.38
N VAL A 36 -13.53 -7.91 -12.07
CA VAL A 36 -14.25 -8.74 -13.05
C VAL A 36 -14.83 -7.86 -14.14
N MET A 37 -14.32 -8.05 -15.36
CA MET A 37 -14.75 -7.32 -16.55
C MET A 37 -15.49 -8.25 -17.51
N VAL A 38 -16.59 -7.77 -18.09
CA VAL A 38 -17.27 -8.42 -19.22
C VAL A 38 -17.30 -7.42 -20.38
N GLY A 39 -16.50 -7.67 -21.39
CA GLY A 39 -16.16 -6.64 -22.37
C GLY A 39 -15.46 -5.47 -21.67
N ASN A 40 -15.96 -4.25 -21.86
CA ASN A 40 -15.42 -3.04 -21.23
C ASN A 40 -16.21 -2.62 -19.96
N GLU A 41 -17.11 -3.46 -19.46
CA GLU A 41 -17.93 -3.14 -18.30
C GLU A 41 -17.44 -3.86 -17.06
N TRP A 42 -17.22 -3.09 -15.99
CA TRP A 42 -16.97 -3.64 -14.67
C TRP A 42 -18.22 -4.28 -14.07
N ARG A 43 -18.14 -5.54 -13.64
CA ARG A 43 -19.23 -6.33 -13.08
C ARG A 43 -19.15 -6.56 -11.59
N GLY A 44 -18.03 -6.18 -10.97
CA GLY A 44 -17.85 -6.34 -9.53
C GLY A 44 -16.47 -6.85 -9.15
N PHE A 45 -16.33 -7.20 -7.86
CA PHE A 45 -15.12 -7.80 -7.33
C PHE A 45 -15.19 -9.32 -7.44
N GLY A 46 -14.07 -9.92 -7.85
CA GLY A 46 -13.88 -11.36 -7.99
C GLY A 46 -12.52 -11.62 -8.62
N LEU A 47 -12.13 -12.85 -8.85
CA LEU A 47 -10.88 -13.15 -9.53
C LEU A 47 -11.07 -13.05 -11.05
N GLN A 48 -10.33 -12.14 -11.68
CA GLN A 48 -10.25 -12.00 -13.13
C GLN A 48 -9.02 -12.74 -13.63
N HIS A 49 -9.22 -13.95 -14.14
CA HIS A 49 -8.13 -14.74 -14.69
C HIS A 49 -7.50 -14.08 -15.93
N GLY A 50 -6.16 -14.13 -16.01
CA GLY A 50 -5.41 -13.59 -17.16
C GLY A 50 -5.28 -12.08 -17.21
N ALA A 51 -5.91 -11.34 -16.29
CA ALA A 51 -5.69 -9.90 -16.18
C ALA A 51 -4.31 -9.59 -15.55
N PRO A 52 -3.72 -8.42 -15.87
CA PRO A 52 -2.40 -8.04 -15.34
C PRO A 52 -2.35 -8.02 -13.81
N VAL A 53 -1.22 -8.47 -13.26
CA VAL A 53 -0.90 -8.40 -11.83
C VAL A 53 0.56 -8.01 -11.69
N ASP A 54 0.85 -7.02 -10.86
CA ASP A 54 2.21 -6.74 -10.44
C ASP A 54 2.59 -7.65 -9.26
N HIS A 55 3.48 -8.58 -9.53
CA HIS A 55 4.03 -9.51 -8.54
C HIS A 55 5.35 -9.04 -7.93
N SER A 56 5.83 -7.87 -8.30
CA SER A 56 7.08 -7.32 -7.79
C SER A 56 7.02 -7.09 -6.29
N LEU A 57 8.07 -7.45 -5.60
CA LEU A 57 8.29 -7.22 -4.17
C LEU A 57 9.61 -6.48 -4.00
N PRO A 58 9.66 -5.16 -4.23
CA PRO A 58 10.85 -4.39 -3.89
C PRO A 58 11.06 -4.36 -2.38
N VAL A 59 12.30 -4.57 -1.97
CA VAL A 59 12.75 -4.59 -0.58
C VAL A 59 13.93 -3.65 -0.40
N LEU A 60 13.87 -2.82 0.63
CA LEU A 60 14.99 -2.01 1.09
C LEU A 60 15.39 -2.48 2.48
N ALA A 61 16.69 -2.67 2.68
CA ALA A 61 17.26 -3.02 3.97
C ALA A 61 18.24 -1.94 4.42
N ALA A 62 18.22 -1.64 5.73
CA ALA A 62 19.23 -0.81 6.36
C ALA A 62 20.00 -1.63 7.39
N LYS A 63 21.34 -1.66 7.26
CA LYS A 63 22.26 -2.34 8.16
C LYS A 63 23.09 -1.33 8.94
N ASP A 64 23.30 -1.60 10.22
CA ASP A 64 24.21 -0.82 11.04
C ASP A 64 25.69 -1.10 10.70
N ARG A 65 26.61 -0.42 11.40
CA ARG A 65 28.06 -0.58 11.17
C ARG A 65 28.58 -1.98 11.47
N ASP A 66 27.86 -2.74 12.29
CA ASP A 66 28.20 -4.13 12.61
C ASP A 66 27.59 -5.12 11.61
N GLY A 67 26.91 -4.63 10.57
CA GLY A 67 26.26 -5.44 9.54
C GLY A 67 24.92 -6.03 9.95
N ARG A 68 24.38 -5.65 11.13
CA ARG A 68 23.08 -6.13 11.60
C ARG A 68 21.97 -5.40 10.88
N VAL A 69 20.98 -6.14 10.40
CA VAL A 69 19.77 -5.58 9.80
C VAL A 69 18.96 -4.87 10.88
N ARG A 70 18.64 -3.58 10.66
CA ARG A 70 17.92 -2.73 11.60
C ARG A 70 16.58 -2.28 11.08
N ILE A 71 16.45 -2.17 9.75
CA ILE A 71 15.19 -1.80 9.08
C ILE A 71 15.03 -2.71 7.88
N LEU A 72 13.80 -3.19 7.70
CA LEU A 72 13.33 -3.87 6.51
C LEU A 72 12.08 -3.16 6.02
N TRP A 73 12.11 -2.66 4.80
CA TRP A 73 10.95 -2.08 4.16
C TRP A 73 10.64 -2.85 2.88
N ALA A 74 9.48 -3.48 2.83
CA ALA A 74 8.99 -4.20 1.67
C ALA A 74 7.69 -3.57 1.17
N ASN A 75 7.50 -3.58 -0.15
CA ASN A 75 6.30 -3.06 -0.79
C ASN A 75 5.67 -4.11 -1.68
N TYR A 76 4.33 -4.27 -1.62
CA TYR A 76 3.61 -5.18 -2.50
C TYR A 76 2.28 -4.59 -2.93
N ALA A 77 2.00 -4.63 -4.24
CA ALA A 77 0.80 -4.08 -4.84
C ALA A 77 -0.41 -5.00 -4.66
N CYS A 78 -0.88 -5.19 -3.40
CA CYS A 78 -2.01 -6.06 -3.09
C CYS A 78 -2.80 -5.54 -1.88
N HIS A 79 -4.13 -5.57 -1.94
CA HIS A 79 -4.98 -5.21 -0.81
C HIS A 79 -4.84 -6.16 0.38
N CYS A 80 -4.93 -5.63 1.61
CA CYS A 80 -5.02 -6.42 2.84
C CYS A 80 -6.48 -6.83 3.10
N THR A 81 -6.98 -7.76 2.32
CA THR A 81 -8.38 -8.20 2.34
C THR A 81 -8.53 -9.73 2.37
N THR A 82 -7.49 -10.45 2.81
CA THR A 82 -7.51 -11.92 2.91
C THR A 82 -8.61 -12.40 3.85
N VAL A 83 -8.74 -11.75 5.02
CA VAL A 83 -9.69 -12.17 6.05
C VAL A 83 -11.14 -11.74 5.78
N GLY A 84 -11.36 -10.89 4.78
CA GLY A 84 -12.69 -10.39 4.43
C GLY A 84 -13.32 -9.52 5.51
N GLY A 85 -14.65 -9.38 5.45
CA GLY A 85 -15.44 -8.59 6.39
C GLY A 85 -15.64 -9.33 7.71
N ARG A 86 -14.67 -9.25 8.63
CA ARG A 86 -14.76 -9.82 9.99
C ARG A 86 -14.75 -8.71 11.02
N ASN A 87 -15.38 -8.95 12.17
CA ASN A 87 -15.43 -7.99 13.27
C ASN A 87 -14.15 -8.08 14.14
N HIS A 88 -12.97 -7.99 13.50
CA HIS A 88 -11.67 -8.01 14.15
C HIS A 88 -10.75 -6.94 13.57
N VAL A 89 -9.95 -6.32 14.41
CA VAL A 89 -8.81 -5.52 13.95
C VAL A 89 -7.69 -6.49 13.57
N SER A 90 -7.24 -6.44 12.33
CA SER A 90 -6.20 -7.33 11.81
C SER A 90 -5.27 -6.56 10.88
N GLY A 91 -3.98 -6.84 10.93
CA GLY A 91 -3.00 -6.40 9.94
C GLY A 91 -3.05 -7.21 8.63
N ASP A 92 -3.95 -8.21 8.55
CA ASP A 92 -4.05 -9.13 7.42
C ASP A 92 -2.68 -9.75 7.06
N TRP A 93 -2.44 -10.10 5.80
CA TRP A 93 -1.14 -10.64 5.37
C TRP A 93 0.03 -9.68 5.63
N ALA A 94 -0.18 -8.36 5.57
CA ALA A 94 0.87 -7.37 5.80
C ALA A 94 1.37 -7.37 7.25
N GLY A 95 0.47 -7.54 8.23
CA GLY A 95 0.83 -7.74 9.64
C GLY A 95 1.69 -8.98 9.83
N TYR A 96 1.26 -10.12 9.29
CA TYR A 96 2.02 -11.37 9.35
C TYR A 96 3.35 -11.30 8.57
N ALA A 97 3.44 -10.48 7.51
CA ALA A 97 4.70 -10.24 6.82
C ALA A 97 5.70 -9.52 7.73
N ASN A 98 5.27 -8.46 8.44
CA ASN A 98 6.12 -7.78 9.41
C ASN A 98 6.58 -8.75 10.51
N GLU A 99 5.67 -9.50 11.12
CA GLU A 99 6.01 -10.50 12.14
C GLU A 99 7.02 -11.54 11.63
N SER A 100 6.83 -12.02 10.38
CA SER A 100 7.74 -12.99 9.77
C SER A 100 9.13 -12.43 9.50
N MET A 101 9.22 -11.18 9.06
CA MET A 101 10.49 -10.49 8.85
C MET A 101 11.22 -10.23 10.17
N GLU A 102 10.51 -9.74 11.19
CA GLU A 102 11.08 -9.46 12.50
C GLU A 102 11.51 -10.75 13.24
N ALA A 103 10.77 -11.84 13.08
CA ALA A 103 11.17 -13.14 13.61
C ALA A 103 12.47 -13.67 12.98
N ALA A 104 12.68 -13.42 11.69
CA ALA A 104 13.91 -13.80 10.99
C ALA A 104 15.09 -12.87 11.30
N PHE A 105 14.81 -11.60 11.58
CA PHE A 105 15.79 -10.56 11.87
C PHE A 105 15.42 -9.83 13.16
N PRO A 106 15.66 -10.41 14.35
CA PRO A 106 15.15 -9.89 15.64
C PRO A 106 15.65 -8.48 16.02
N SER A 107 16.71 -7.99 15.35
CA SER A 107 17.23 -6.63 15.54
C SER A 107 16.56 -5.60 14.61
N ALA A 108 15.72 -6.04 13.69
CA ALA A 108 15.10 -5.19 12.69
C ALA A 108 13.70 -4.75 13.12
N THR A 109 13.31 -3.56 12.67
CA THR A 109 11.92 -3.15 12.57
C THR A 109 11.49 -3.35 11.11
N ALA A 110 10.39 -4.09 10.91
CA ALA A 110 9.85 -4.35 9.60
C ALA A 110 8.69 -3.40 9.28
N LEU A 111 8.63 -2.94 8.04
CA LEU A 111 7.59 -2.11 7.50
C LEU A 111 7.10 -2.66 6.16
N MET A 112 5.86 -3.12 6.14
CA MET A 112 5.18 -3.49 4.91
C MET A 112 4.31 -2.35 4.42
N THR A 113 4.53 -1.92 3.17
CA THR A 113 3.69 -0.91 2.51
C THR A 113 2.91 -1.51 1.36
N ILE A 114 1.79 -0.87 1.05
CA ILE A 114 0.93 -1.29 -0.05
C ILE A 114 1.21 -0.40 -1.26
N GLY A 115 1.58 -1.04 -2.36
CA GLY A 115 1.81 -0.37 -3.65
C GLY A 115 0.51 -0.09 -4.41
N CYS A 116 0.61 0.11 -5.72
CA CYS A 116 -0.52 0.42 -6.60
C CYS A 116 -1.40 -0.82 -6.83
N GLY A 117 -1.99 -1.35 -5.75
CA GLY A 117 -2.78 -2.58 -5.75
C GLY A 117 -4.29 -2.39 -5.77
N ALA A 118 -4.81 -1.28 -6.31
CA ALA A 118 -6.26 -1.00 -6.30
C ALA A 118 -7.11 -2.08 -6.97
N ASP A 119 -6.57 -2.74 -7.96
CA ASP A 119 -7.19 -3.84 -8.71
C ASP A 119 -6.71 -5.22 -8.27
N ILE A 120 -5.82 -5.33 -7.28
CA ILE A 120 -5.24 -6.59 -6.84
C ILE A 120 -5.75 -6.95 -5.44
N GLY A 121 -6.24 -8.17 -5.31
CA GLY A 121 -6.61 -8.79 -4.02
C GLY A 121 -5.87 -10.09 -3.77
N PRO A 122 -5.73 -10.50 -2.50
CA PRO A 122 -5.04 -11.76 -2.15
C PRO A 122 -5.84 -12.98 -2.63
N GLN A 123 -5.13 -13.97 -3.16
CA GLN A 123 -5.67 -15.23 -3.65
C GLN A 123 -4.87 -16.42 -3.07
N PRO A 124 -5.53 -17.40 -2.44
CA PRO A 124 -6.92 -17.33 -2.02
C PRO A 124 -7.14 -16.33 -0.88
N GLY A 125 -8.37 -15.83 -0.76
CA GLY A 125 -8.85 -15.17 0.46
C GLY A 125 -9.50 -16.17 1.41
N GLY A 126 -10.01 -15.70 2.58
CA GLY A 126 -10.88 -16.50 3.43
C GLY A 126 -10.67 -16.39 4.95
N ASN A 127 -9.48 -16.61 5.49
CA ASN A 127 -9.27 -16.66 6.94
C ASN A 127 -7.86 -16.24 7.38
N LEU A 128 -7.64 -16.21 8.70
CA LEU A 128 -6.36 -15.79 9.29
C LEU A 128 -5.19 -16.73 8.91
N GLN A 129 -5.42 -18.03 8.80
CA GLN A 129 -4.37 -18.97 8.42
C GLN A 129 -3.87 -18.73 7.00
N ILE A 130 -4.77 -18.31 6.10
CA ILE A 130 -4.40 -17.92 4.74
C ILE A 130 -3.61 -16.61 4.76
N ALA A 131 -4.04 -15.61 5.54
CA ALA A 131 -3.32 -14.35 5.72
C ALA A 131 -1.91 -14.58 6.27
N GLU A 132 -1.78 -15.44 7.28
CA GLU A 132 -0.49 -15.83 7.84
C GLU A 132 0.42 -16.52 6.81
N ARG A 133 -0.13 -17.43 6.01
CA ARG A 133 0.63 -18.09 4.93
C ARG A 133 1.15 -17.09 3.90
N HIS A 134 0.33 -16.11 3.51
CA HIS A 134 0.73 -15.05 2.58
C HIS A 134 1.83 -14.17 3.20
N GLY A 135 1.67 -13.75 4.45
CA GLY A 135 2.69 -12.96 5.15
C GLY A 135 4.02 -13.71 5.31
N ARG A 136 3.97 -15.00 5.67
CA ARG A 136 5.17 -15.85 5.73
C ARG A 136 5.85 -16.03 4.37
N ALA A 137 5.09 -16.04 3.27
CA ALA A 137 5.67 -16.08 1.93
C ALA A 137 6.51 -14.83 1.64
N ILE A 138 6.01 -13.65 2.01
CA ILE A 138 6.78 -12.39 1.94
C ILE A 138 8.05 -12.48 2.79
N GLY A 139 7.94 -12.89 4.06
CA GLY A 139 9.09 -13.00 4.96
C GLY A 139 10.18 -13.95 4.44
N LYS A 140 9.79 -15.08 3.84
CA LYS A 140 10.73 -16.01 3.20
C LYS A 140 11.44 -15.40 1.99
N GLU A 141 10.71 -14.66 1.16
CA GLU A 141 11.30 -14.01 -0.01
C GLU A 141 12.28 -12.91 0.41
N VAL A 142 11.96 -12.14 1.46
CA VAL A 142 12.88 -11.15 2.03
C VAL A 142 14.15 -11.81 2.59
N GLN A 143 14.02 -12.95 3.29
CA GLN A 143 15.17 -13.73 3.76
C GLN A 143 16.05 -14.22 2.60
N ARG A 144 15.42 -14.71 1.53
CA ARG A 144 16.15 -15.15 0.33
C ARG A 144 16.94 -14.00 -0.28
N LEU A 145 16.32 -12.82 -0.49
CA LEU A 145 16.98 -11.65 -1.04
C LEU A 145 18.19 -11.21 -0.22
N LEU A 146 18.06 -11.19 1.11
CA LEU A 146 19.18 -10.84 2.00
C LEU A 146 20.30 -11.88 1.99
N GLY A 147 19.96 -13.17 1.80
CA GLY A 147 20.92 -14.26 1.69
C GLY A 147 21.68 -14.29 0.36
N ASP A 148 20.98 -14.00 -0.75
CA ASP A 148 21.57 -13.98 -2.09
C ASP A 148 22.41 -12.71 -2.37
N GLY A 149 22.25 -11.69 -1.52
CA GLY A 149 22.87 -10.38 -1.66
C GLY A 149 21.95 -9.38 -2.36
N MET A 150 21.93 -8.17 -1.83
CA MET A 150 21.19 -7.03 -2.35
C MET A 150 22.14 -5.97 -2.89
N SER A 151 21.69 -5.17 -3.86
CA SER A 151 22.47 -4.06 -4.41
C SER A 151 22.63 -2.93 -3.40
N GLU A 152 23.86 -2.51 -3.14
CA GLU A 152 24.11 -1.38 -2.24
C GLU A 152 23.64 -0.07 -2.87
N LEU A 153 23.05 0.79 -2.04
CA LEU A 153 22.61 2.13 -2.42
C LEU A 153 23.60 3.16 -1.89
N GLY A 154 24.18 3.92 -2.81
CA GLY A 154 25.14 4.99 -2.47
C GLY A 154 24.46 6.34 -2.28
N GLY A 155 25.04 7.19 -1.45
CA GLY A 155 24.64 8.58 -1.25
C GLY A 155 23.43 8.77 -0.31
N ALA A 156 23.16 10.03 0.00
CA ALA A 156 21.98 10.41 0.76
C ALA A 156 20.73 10.37 -0.14
N PRO A 157 19.57 9.94 0.39
CA PRO A 157 18.34 10.02 -0.38
C PRO A 157 17.94 11.47 -0.69
N ALA A 158 17.55 11.71 -1.93
CA ALA A 158 16.93 12.98 -2.34
C ALA A 158 15.40 12.83 -2.29
N VAL A 159 14.72 13.89 -1.87
CA VAL A 159 13.26 13.91 -1.79
C VAL A 159 12.76 15.13 -2.58
N ALA A 160 11.81 14.89 -3.46
CA ALA A 160 11.10 15.93 -4.19
C ALA A 160 9.59 15.71 -4.08
N GLY A 161 8.84 16.79 -4.04
CA GLY A 161 7.39 16.71 -3.97
C GLY A 161 6.74 17.79 -4.81
N THR A 162 5.58 17.48 -5.37
CA THR A 162 4.74 18.42 -6.08
C THR A 162 3.26 18.08 -5.86
N THR A 163 2.39 19.00 -6.17
CA THR A 163 0.96 18.75 -6.21
C THR A 163 0.48 18.85 -7.65
N VAL A 164 -0.09 17.78 -8.17
CA VAL A 164 -0.71 17.73 -9.49
C VAL A 164 -2.22 17.90 -9.36
N GLN A 165 -2.85 18.56 -10.34
CA GLN A 165 -4.30 18.65 -10.41
C GLN A 165 -4.81 17.49 -11.26
N LEU A 166 -5.37 16.46 -10.59
CA LEU A 166 -5.97 15.33 -11.30
C LEU A 166 -7.36 15.72 -11.80
N PRO A 167 -7.62 15.64 -13.11
CA PRO A 167 -8.94 15.89 -13.64
C PRO A 167 -9.93 14.82 -13.17
N LEU A 168 -11.10 15.25 -12.76
CA LEU A 168 -12.23 14.39 -12.48
C LEU A 168 -13.10 14.25 -13.74
N VAL A 169 -13.93 13.22 -13.77
CA VAL A 169 -14.98 13.09 -14.80
C VAL A 169 -15.89 14.32 -14.78
N ASP A 170 -16.51 14.62 -15.90
CA ASP A 170 -17.42 15.76 -16.01
C ASP A 170 -18.43 15.79 -14.86
N PRO A 171 -18.65 16.95 -14.25
CA PRO A 171 -19.57 17.10 -13.13
C PRO A 171 -20.96 16.57 -13.49
N LYS A 172 -21.49 15.70 -12.66
CA LYS A 172 -22.83 15.17 -12.84
C LYS A 172 -23.86 16.23 -12.46
N PRO A 173 -25.04 16.24 -13.13
CA PRO A 173 -26.12 17.16 -12.80
C PRO A 173 -26.68 16.88 -11.40
N ARG A 174 -27.40 17.86 -10.83
CA ARG A 174 -28.01 17.75 -9.51
C ARG A 174 -28.88 16.52 -9.35
N THR A 175 -29.67 16.18 -10.38
CA THR A 175 -30.55 15.01 -10.39
C THR A 175 -29.81 13.69 -10.13
N TYR A 176 -28.61 13.54 -10.67
CA TYR A 176 -27.77 12.37 -10.41
C TYR A 176 -27.44 12.23 -8.91
N TRP A 177 -27.15 13.33 -8.23
CA TRP A 177 -26.82 13.30 -6.80
C TRP A 177 -28.04 13.08 -5.92
N GLU A 178 -29.22 13.54 -6.36
CA GLU A 178 -30.51 13.26 -5.71
C GLU A 178 -30.86 11.76 -5.80
N GLU A 179 -30.68 11.15 -6.96
CA GLU A 179 -30.84 9.72 -7.15
C GLU A 179 -29.85 8.92 -6.30
N LEU A 180 -28.59 9.35 -6.28
CA LEU A 180 -27.56 8.68 -5.48
C LEU A 180 -27.88 8.74 -3.98
N LYS A 181 -28.33 9.90 -3.49
CA LYS A 181 -28.83 10.09 -2.12
C LYS A 181 -29.96 9.12 -1.80
N ALA A 182 -30.90 8.92 -2.73
CA ALA A 182 -32.04 8.04 -2.54
C ALA A 182 -31.65 6.56 -2.41
N LYS A 183 -30.54 6.13 -2.99
CA LYS A 183 -30.02 4.76 -2.85
C LYS A 183 -29.58 4.43 -1.42
N GLY A 184 -29.23 5.42 -0.61
CA GLY A 184 -28.71 5.21 0.74
C GLY A 184 -27.30 4.60 0.77
N GLY A 185 -26.87 4.14 1.95
CA GLY A 185 -25.56 3.56 2.13
C GLY A 185 -24.41 4.52 1.82
N PHE A 186 -23.29 3.99 1.35
CA PHE A 186 -22.11 4.78 0.99
C PHE A 186 -22.38 5.76 -0.17
N ASP A 187 -23.09 5.29 -1.20
CA ASP A 187 -23.51 6.11 -2.34
C ASP A 187 -24.39 7.27 -1.89
N GLY A 188 -25.33 7.00 -0.96
CA GLY A 188 -26.20 8.02 -0.40
C GLY A 188 -25.45 9.12 0.35
N GLN A 189 -24.41 8.77 1.10
CA GLN A 189 -23.54 9.74 1.79
C GLN A 189 -22.80 10.64 0.79
N LEU A 190 -22.31 10.09 -0.31
CA LEU A 190 -21.69 10.88 -1.37
C LEU A 190 -22.71 11.83 -2.01
N GLY A 191 -23.92 11.35 -2.32
CA GLY A 191 -25.01 12.19 -2.84
C GLY A 191 -25.34 13.35 -1.91
N ILE A 192 -25.45 13.08 -0.59
CA ILE A 192 -25.69 14.13 0.43
C ILE A 192 -24.56 15.18 0.43
N ALA A 193 -23.29 14.74 0.41
CA ALA A 193 -22.15 15.62 0.44
C ALA A 193 -22.10 16.55 -0.80
N MET A 194 -22.37 16.00 -1.98
CA MET A 194 -22.36 16.78 -3.23
C MET A 194 -23.54 17.75 -3.31
N LEU A 195 -24.73 17.35 -2.87
CA LEU A 195 -25.89 18.25 -2.80
C LEU A 195 -25.64 19.42 -1.84
N LYS A 196 -25.03 19.15 -0.67
CA LYS A 196 -24.66 20.21 0.27
C LYS A 196 -23.72 21.26 -0.37
N ARG A 197 -22.75 20.81 -1.18
CA ARG A 197 -21.87 21.74 -1.90
C ARG A 197 -22.63 22.59 -2.92
N LEU A 198 -23.50 21.94 -3.70
CA LEU A 198 -24.35 22.65 -4.68
C LEU A 198 -25.27 23.68 -4.00
N ASP A 199 -25.86 23.32 -2.86
CA ASP A 199 -26.72 24.22 -2.08
C ASP A 199 -25.96 25.41 -1.49
N ALA A 200 -24.66 25.22 -1.19
CA ALA A 200 -23.75 26.27 -0.75
C ALA A 200 -23.19 27.14 -1.91
N GLY A 201 -23.53 26.82 -3.17
CA GLY A 201 -22.98 27.52 -4.34
C GLY A 201 -21.52 27.21 -4.66
N GLU A 202 -20.94 26.18 -4.03
CA GLU A 202 -19.53 25.81 -4.22
C GLU A 202 -19.24 25.09 -5.54
N GLY A 203 -20.26 24.56 -6.19
CA GLY A 203 -20.12 23.72 -7.39
C GLY A 203 -19.52 22.34 -7.10
N ILE A 204 -19.44 21.51 -8.14
CA ILE A 204 -18.79 20.21 -8.10
C ILE A 204 -17.35 20.36 -8.59
N PRO A 205 -16.35 19.86 -7.86
CA PRO A 205 -14.96 19.96 -8.30
C PRO A 205 -14.73 19.28 -9.65
N SER A 206 -13.99 19.91 -10.53
CA SER A 206 -13.52 19.33 -11.80
C SER A 206 -12.12 18.74 -11.70
N HIS A 207 -11.41 19.06 -10.62
CA HIS A 207 -10.06 18.55 -10.34
C HIS A 207 -9.90 18.29 -8.85
N VAL A 208 -8.97 17.42 -8.51
CA VAL A 208 -8.53 17.20 -7.13
C VAL A 208 -7.02 17.44 -7.02
N PRO A 209 -6.56 18.26 -6.05
CA PRO A 209 -5.13 18.39 -5.78
C PRO A 209 -4.60 17.08 -5.22
N TYR A 210 -3.62 16.49 -5.90
CA TYR A 210 -3.02 15.22 -5.53
C TYR A 210 -1.52 15.40 -5.26
N PRO A 211 -1.06 15.24 -4.01
CA PRO A 211 0.35 15.34 -3.69
C PRO A 211 1.09 14.11 -4.22
N VAL A 212 2.20 14.36 -4.91
CA VAL A 212 3.13 13.33 -5.38
C VAL A 212 4.47 13.58 -4.72
N THR A 213 5.02 12.56 -4.08
CA THR A 213 6.35 12.62 -3.47
C THR A 213 7.20 11.52 -4.08
N SER A 214 8.43 11.87 -4.46
CA SER A 214 9.43 10.93 -4.94
C SER A 214 10.61 10.90 -4.00
N TRP A 215 11.10 9.70 -3.72
CA TRP A 215 12.32 9.44 -2.96
C TRP A 215 13.31 8.77 -3.90
N GLN A 216 14.48 9.37 -4.07
CA GLN A 216 15.53 8.85 -4.94
C GLN A 216 16.73 8.45 -4.09
N PHE A 217 17.21 7.23 -4.24
CA PHE A 217 18.37 6.66 -3.57
C PHE A 217 19.48 6.46 -4.61
N GLY A 218 20.46 7.36 -4.62
CA GLY A 218 21.48 7.38 -5.67
C GLY A 218 20.84 7.53 -7.06
N LYS A 219 21.30 6.75 -8.02
CA LYS A 219 20.74 6.66 -9.39
C LYS A 219 20.03 5.32 -9.66
N ASP A 220 19.98 4.46 -8.67
CA ASP A 220 19.59 3.06 -8.86
C ASP A 220 18.17 2.75 -8.37
N LEU A 221 17.62 3.57 -7.47
CA LEU A 221 16.27 3.36 -6.94
C LEU A 221 15.53 4.68 -6.82
N ALA A 222 14.32 4.75 -7.41
CA ALA A 222 13.34 5.80 -7.16
C ALA A 222 12.00 5.18 -6.71
N MET A 223 11.34 5.83 -5.75
CA MET A 223 10.08 5.38 -5.16
C MET A 223 9.08 6.52 -5.14
#